data_4fcf8d635bf687f80534f451aeacccc6
#
_entry.id   4fcf8d635bf687f80534f451aeacccc6
#
_cell.length_a   1.000
_cell.length_b   1.000
_cell.length_c   1.000
_cell.angle_alpha   90.00
_cell.angle_beta   90.00
_cell.angle_gamma   90.00
#
_symmetry.space_group_name_H-M   'P 1'
#
loop_
_entity.id
_entity.type
_entity.pdbx_description
1 polymer ?
#
loop_
_entity_poly.entity_id
_entity_poly.type
_entity_poly.pdbx_seq_one_letter_code
_entity_poly.pdbx_strand_id
1 'polypeptide(L)'
;MLGQLAPCRRMQRYVVKAPVYEQPATQREKAPEPDEIIPYRWNARNIRIAVAGSQRRSGVTVTAFNLASWLAARGAEVAYIEVNQNRHLQLLLNIYEAAPDGEHYTIDGIDCYLTNEPDKAYQFIIYDCGVMQTPTSIFRDADHRLLCGSVLPYEIPVFHKALSECGSLEVRPVAICVPQEIQEYCMELFGENVQIAAASHDLFAKRVNGQIYRPLVEKYIAGEKRL
;
A
#
# COMPACT_ATOMS: atom_id res chain seq x y z
N MET A 1 -31.83 -32.20 47.39
CA MET A 1 -31.84 -32.97 46.12
C MET A 1 -30.98 -32.23 45.11
N LEU A 2 -29.78 -32.72 44.93
CA LEU A 2 -28.86 -32.16 43.95
C LEU A 2 -29.06 -32.89 42.62
N GLY A 3 -29.52 -32.15 41.61
CA GLY A 3 -29.71 -32.69 40.25
C GLY A 3 -28.36 -32.89 39.57
N GLN A 4 -28.11 -34.14 39.15
CA GLN A 4 -26.97 -34.54 38.36
C GLN A 4 -27.04 -33.93 36.95
N LEU A 5 -26.03 -33.10 36.56
CA LEU A 5 -25.83 -32.64 35.21
C LEU A 5 -25.33 -33.81 34.32
N ALA A 6 -26.06 -34.08 33.23
CA ALA A 6 -25.68 -35.07 32.24
C ALA A 6 -24.36 -34.74 31.54
N PRO A 7 -23.50 -35.72 31.19
CA PRO A 7 -22.24 -35.46 30.53
C PRO A 7 -22.41 -34.94 29.09
N CYS A 8 -21.72 -33.89 28.77
CA CYS A 8 -21.65 -33.27 27.45
C CYS A 8 -21.17 -34.30 26.41
N ARG A 9 -21.99 -34.57 25.39
CA ARG A 9 -21.64 -35.47 24.28
C ARG A 9 -20.44 -34.89 23.52
N ARG A 10 -19.36 -35.66 23.45
CA ARG A 10 -18.18 -35.44 22.63
C ARG A 10 -18.61 -35.20 21.18
N MET A 11 -18.37 -33.99 20.65
CA MET A 11 -18.50 -33.69 19.22
C MET A 11 -17.49 -34.53 18.44
N GLN A 12 -18.00 -35.49 17.64
CA GLN A 12 -17.16 -36.16 16.64
C GLN A 12 -16.75 -35.18 15.57
N ARG A 13 -15.42 -35.00 15.42
CA ARG A 13 -14.87 -34.24 14.30
C ARG A 13 -15.11 -35.02 13.01
N TYR A 14 -16.01 -34.54 12.19
CA TYR A 14 -16.14 -35.01 10.82
C TYR A 14 -14.93 -34.45 10.02
N VAL A 15 -14.00 -35.32 9.69
CA VAL A 15 -12.96 -35.02 8.71
C VAL A 15 -13.57 -35.17 7.33
N VAL A 16 -14.03 -34.08 6.75
CA VAL A 16 -14.46 -34.05 5.35
C VAL A 16 -13.17 -34.16 4.51
N LYS A 17 -12.92 -35.33 3.91
CA LYS A 17 -11.90 -35.47 2.88
C LYS A 17 -12.35 -34.62 1.69
N ALA A 18 -11.64 -33.53 1.40
CA ALA A 18 -11.86 -32.79 0.19
C ALA A 18 -11.66 -33.70 -1.03
N PRO A 19 -12.53 -33.66 -2.06
CA PRO A 19 -12.31 -34.42 -3.28
C PRO A 19 -10.99 -33.95 -3.93
N VAL A 20 -10.14 -34.89 -4.24
CA VAL A 20 -8.92 -34.65 -5.03
C VAL A 20 -9.40 -34.41 -6.47
N TYR A 21 -9.48 -33.14 -6.88
CA TYR A 21 -9.64 -32.80 -8.29
C TYR A 21 -8.29 -32.99 -8.97
N GLU A 22 -8.13 -34.08 -9.72
CA GLU A 22 -7.06 -34.18 -10.70
C GLU A 22 -7.33 -33.11 -11.78
N GLN A 23 -6.59 -32.01 -11.71
CA GLN A 23 -6.60 -31.04 -12.78
C GLN A 23 -5.92 -31.68 -13.99
N PRO A 24 -6.56 -31.68 -15.20
CA PRO A 24 -5.87 -32.10 -16.40
C PRO A 24 -4.61 -31.28 -16.56
N ALA A 25 -3.51 -31.92 -16.93
CA ALA A 25 -2.21 -31.26 -17.16
C ALA A 25 -2.36 -30.23 -18.29
N THR A 26 -2.80 -29.04 -17.94
CA THR A 26 -2.79 -27.89 -18.81
C THR A 26 -1.32 -27.57 -19.07
N GLN A 27 -0.91 -27.63 -20.33
CA GLN A 27 0.37 -27.11 -20.78
C GLN A 27 0.54 -25.73 -20.13
N ARG A 28 1.49 -25.60 -19.23
CA ARG A 28 1.87 -24.29 -18.69
C ARG A 28 2.37 -23.49 -19.86
N GLU A 29 1.51 -22.60 -20.38
CA GLU A 29 1.96 -21.52 -21.24
C GLU A 29 3.14 -20.87 -20.50
N LYS A 30 4.27 -20.79 -21.19
CA LYS A 30 5.48 -20.14 -20.69
C LYS A 30 5.04 -18.72 -20.29
N ALA A 31 5.04 -18.41 -18.99
CA ALA A 31 4.71 -17.06 -18.53
C ALA A 31 5.56 -16.08 -19.37
N PRO A 32 4.98 -15.01 -19.91
CA PRO A 32 5.72 -14.02 -20.69
C PRO A 32 6.95 -13.62 -19.87
N GLU A 33 8.12 -13.57 -20.52
CA GLU A 33 9.33 -13.11 -19.88
C GLU A 33 9.04 -11.75 -19.23
N PRO A 34 9.49 -11.51 -17.99
CA PRO A 34 9.16 -10.29 -17.31
C PRO A 34 9.74 -9.11 -18.11
N ASP A 35 8.87 -8.20 -18.59
CA ASP A 35 9.32 -6.97 -19.22
C ASP A 35 10.37 -6.29 -18.33
N GLU A 36 11.49 -5.92 -18.91
CA GLU A 36 12.60 -5.29 -18.19
C GLU A 36 12.11 -3.99 -17.54
N ILE A 37 12.38 -3.80 -16.23
CA ILE A 37 12.08 -2.53 -15.57
C ILE A 37 13.15 -1.53 -15.98
N ILE A 38 12.75 -0.54 -16.76
CA ILE A 38 13.66 0.51 -17.26
C ILE A 38 13.87 1.54 -16.14
N PRO A 39 15.11 1.82 -15.74
CA PRO A 39 15.40 2.87 -14.77
C PRO A 39 15.13 4.26 -15.38
N TYR A 40 14.66 5.18 -14.53
CA TYR A 40 14.47 6.59 -14.90
C TYR A 40 15.67 7.43 -14.47
N ARG A 41 15.85 8.56 -15.12
CA ARG A 41 16.72 9.64 -14.59
C ARG A 41 15.83 10.57 -13.77
N TRP A 42 16.07 10.61 -12.47
CA TRP A 42 15.26 11.40 -11.57
C TRP A 42 15.82 12.80 -11.37
N ASN A 43 14.95 13.81 -11.52
CA ASN A 43 15.19 15.19 -11.11
C ASN A 43 14.30 15.50 -9.91
N ALA A 44 14.60 14.86 -8.78
CA ALA A 44 13.83 14.95 -7.55
C ALA A 44 14.79 15.09 -6.36
N ARG A 45 14.37 15.83 -5.35
CA ARG A 45 15.08 15.93 -4.07
C ARG A 45 14.08 16.14 -2.94
N ASN A 46 14.09 15.21 -2.00
CA ASN A 46 13.25 15.21 -0.80
C ASN A 46 11.74 15.38 -1.09
N ILE A 47 11.26 14.80 -2.20
CA ILE A 47 9.84 14.80 -2.52
C ILE A 47 9.11 13.92 -1.52
N ARG A 48 8.19 14.52 -0.77
CA ARG A 48 7.43 13.87 0.30
C ARG A 48 6.12 13.35 -0.23
N ILE A 49 5.89 12.04 -0.09
CA ILE A 49 4.64 11.39 -0.48
C ILE A 49 4.03 10.74 0.75
N ALA A 50 2.87 11.24 1.19
CA ALA A 50 2.18 10.70 2.35
C ALA A 50 1.05 9.78 1.93
N VAL A 51 1.00 8.59 2.52
CA VAL A 51 -0.05 7.60 2.32
C VAL A 51 -0.80 7.42 3.64
N ALA A 52 -2.09 7.68 3.63
CA ALA A 52 -2.97 7.51 4.78
C ALA A 52 -4.17 6.62 4.42
N GLY A 53 -4.94 6.21 5.40
CA GLY A 53 -6.14 5.41 5.21
C GLY A 53 -7.33 5.93 5.98
N SER A 54 -8.52 5.76 5.43
CA SER A 54 -9.78 6.11 6.08
C SER A 54 -10.09 5.21 7.28
N GLN A 55 -9.60 3.97 7.25
CA GLN A 55 -9.88 2.95 8.26
C GLN A 55 -8.79 1.88 8.31
N ARG A 56 -8.88 1.00 9.31
CA ARG A 56 -8.00 -0.17 9.39
C ARG A 56 -8.17 -1.08 8.17
N ARG A 57 -7.06 -1.67 7.73
CA ARG A 57 -7.00 -2.60 6.58
C ARG A 57 -7.34 -1.96 5.23
N SER A 58 -7.31 -0.64 5.12
CA SER A 58 -7.45 0.07 3.85
C SER A 58 -6.19 0.06 2.98
N GLY A 59 -5.20 -0.80 3.28
CA GLY A 59 -4.05 -1.04 2.43
C GLY A 59 -2.93 0.00 2.48
N VAL A 60 -2.90 0.88 3.49
CA VAL A 60 -1.92 1.98 3.60
C VAL A 60 -0.49 1.49 3.51
N THR A 61 -0.09 0.59 4.41
CA THR A 61 1.29 0.05 4.48
C THR A 61 1.68 -0.65 3.17
N VAL A 62 0.76 -1.43 2.58
CA VAL A 62 0.99 -2.11 1.30
C VAL A 62 1.20 -1.10 0.18
N THR A 63 0.34 -0.07 0.10
CA THR A 63 0.46 0.99 -0.91
C THR A 63 1.75 1.77 -0.76
N ALA A 64 2.14 2.11 0.47
CA ALA A 64 3.36 2.85 0.76
C ALA A 64 4.61 2.05 0.37
N PHE A 65 4.69 0.76 0.75
CA PHE A 65 5.81 -0.11 0.35
C PHE A 65 5.82 -0.40 -1.15
N ASN A 66 4.67 -0.68 -1.78
CA ASN A 66 4.62 -0.90 -3.23
C ASN A 66 5.06 0.35 -4.00
N LEU A 67 4.69 1.55 -3.55
CA LEU A 67 5.17 2.80 -4.15
C LEU A 67 6.69 2.95 -3.98
N ALA A 68 7.21 2.72 -2.77
CA ALA A 68 8.65 2.78 -2.50
C ALA A 68 9.42 1.77 -3.37
N SER A 69 8.95 0.52 -3.46
CA SER A 69 9.55 -0.53 -4.30
C SER A 69 9.46 -0.20 -5.79
N TRP A 70 8.36 0.38 -6.23
CA TRP A 70 8.18 0.80 -7.62
C TRP A 70 9.19 1.90 -8.02
N LEU A 71 9.44 2.86 -7.12
CA LEU A 71 10.42 3.94 -7.30
C LEU A 71 11.86 3.40 -7.26
N ALA A 72 12.20 2.61 -6.23
CA ALA A 72 13.53 2.03 -6.07
C ALA A 72 13.90 1.14 -7.26
N ALA A 73 12.99 0.30 -7.75
CA ALA A 73 13.21 -0.53 -8.94
C ALA A 73 13.49 0.29 -10.21
N ARG A 74 13.10 1.59 -10.23
CA ARG A 74 13.39 2.51 -11.32
C ARG A 74 14.55 3.44 -11.03
N GLY A 75 15.41 3.05 -10.08
CA GLY A 75 16.67 3.71 -9.77
C GLY A 75 16.54 4.97 -8.91
N ALA A 76 15.41 5.15 -8.20
CA ALA A 76 15.27 6.23 -7.24
C ALA A 76 15.91 5.85 -5.89
N GLU A 77 16.52 6.84 -5.23
CA GLU A 77 16.88 6.76 -3.81
C GLU A 77 15.64 7.06 -2.98
N VAL A 78 15.16 6.06 -2.21
CA VAL A 78 13.88 6.11 -1.51
C VAL A 78 14.05 5.85 -0.03
N ALA A 79 13.47 6.73 0.80
CA ALA A 79 13.25 6.49 2.22
C ALA A 79 11.79 6.09 2.48
N TYR A 80 11.60 5.11 3.36
CA TYR A 80 10.29 4.75 3.92
C TYR A 80 10.27 5.06 5.42
N ILE A 81 9.22 5.75 5.88
CA ILE A 81 9.08 6.17 7.26
C ILE A 81 7.66 5.82 7.75
N GLU A 82 7.57 4.99 8.79
CA GLU A 82 6.31 4.70 9.47
C GLU A 82 6.02 5.76 10.53
N VAL A 83 5.07 6.67 10.26
CA VAL A 83 4.70 7.76 11.16
C VAL A 83 3.38 7.49 11.90
N ASN A 84 3.12 6.23 12.18
CA ASN A 84 1.95 5.76 12.89
C ASN A 84 2.34 4.83 14.06
N GLN A 85 1.36 4.40 14.86
CA GLN A 85 1.63 3.60 16.08
C GLN A 85 1.53 2.08 15.85
N ASN A 86 1.37 1.61 14.61
CA ASN A 86 1.15 0.19 14.34
C ASN A 86 2.41 -0.66 14.52
N ARG A 87 3.60 -0.06 14.38
CA ARG A 87 4.92 -0.72 14.46
C ARG A 87 5.08 -1.87 13.46
N HIS A 88 4.45 -1.74 12.28
CA HIS A 88 4.59 -2.74 11.22
C HIS A 88 6.02 -2.79 10.70
N LEU A 89 6.68 -1.62 10.57
CA LEU A 89 8.08 -1.57 10.14
C LEU A 89 8.98 -2.38 11.08
N GLN A 90 8.84 -2.22 12.40
CA GLN A 90 9.64 -2.98 13.36
C GLN A 90 9.44 -4.50 13.21
N LEU A 91 8.21 -4.95 12.93
CA LEU A 91 7.93 -6.36 12.67
C LEU A 91 8.59 -6.84 11.37
N LEU A 92 8.54 -6.03 10.30
CA LEU A 92 9.18 -6.34 9.03
C LEU A 92 10.70 -6.42 9.17
N LEU A 93 11.33 -5.48 9.87
CA LEU A 93 12.77 -5.50 10.13
C LEU A 93 13.19 -6.80 10.82
N ASN A 94 12.40 -7.29 11.76
CA ASN A 94 12.65 -8.56 12.42
C ASN A 94 12.45 -9.78 11.50
N ILE A 95 11.39 -9.76 10.66
CA ILE A 95 11.09 -10.85 9.71
C ILE A 95 12.18 -10.98 8.63
N TYR A 96 12.67 -9.85 8.14
CA TYR A 96 13.72 -9.81 7.10
C TYR A 96 15.13 -9.81 7.68
N GLU A 97 15.29 -9.94 9.00
CA GLU A 97 16.59 -9.94 9.69
C GLU A 97 17.46 -8.75 9.25
N ALA A 98 16.82 -7.60 9.01
CA ALA A 98 17.51 -6.41 8.54
C ALA A 98 18.46 -5.87 9.62
N ALA A 99 19.73 -5.72 9.25
CA ALA A 99 20.72 -5.10 10.12
C ALA A 99 20.68 -3.56 9.98
N PRO A 100 20.92 -2.81 11.07
CA PRO A 100 21.02 -1.37 10.98
C PRO A 100 22.27 -0.95 10.19
N ASP A 101 22.10 0.09 9.35
CA ASP A 101 23.19 0.78 8.67
C ASP A 101 23.10 2.27 9.04
N GLY A 102 23.87 2.68 10.08
CA GLY A 102 23.72 3.99 10.69
C GLY A 102 22.36 4.16 11.39
N GLU A 103 21.55 5.12 10.94
CA GLU A 103 20.23 5.44 11.49
C GLU A 103 19.07 4.77 10.74
N HIS A 104 19.35 4.00 9.70
CA HIS A 104 18.35 3.34 8.89
C HIS A 104 18.60 1.83 8.74
N TYR A 105 17.64 1.15 8.14
CA TYR A 105 17.68 -0.26 7.77
C TYR A 105 17.35 -0.35 6.28
N THR A 106 18.02 -1.22 5.53
CA THR A 106 17.71 -1.38 4.11
C THR A 106 16.97 -2.70 3.86
N ILE A 107 15.79 -2.63 3.24
CA ILE A 107 15.02 -3.79 2.79
C ILE A 107 14.68 -3.59 1.30
N ASP A 108 15.04 -4.54 0.45
CA ASP A 108 14.77 -4.53 -1.01
C ASP A 108 15.19 -3.21 -1.70
N GLY A 109 16.28 -2.58 -1.25
CA GLY A 109 16.80 -1.32 -1.80
C GLY A 109 16.04 -0.07 -1.32
N ILE A 110 15.23 -0.19 -0.28
CA ILE A 110 14.51 0.91 0.37
C ILE A 110 15.13 1.15 1.73
N ASP A 111 15.52 2.38 2.02
CA ASP A 111 16.01 2.77 3.33
C ASP A 111 14.84 3.08 4.26
N CYS A 112 14.73 2.31 5.33
CA CYS A 112 13.62 2.33 6.28
C CYS A 112 14.05 2.98 7.59
N TYR A 113 13.30 3.97 8.06
CA TYR A 113 13.59 4.71 9.29
C TYR A 113 12.55 4.43 10.38
N LEU A 114 13.04 4.21 11.60
CA LEU A 114 12.21 4.15 12.80
C LEU A 114 12.01 5.55 13.43
N THR A 115 12.70 6.55 12.90
CA THR A 115 12.58 7.97 13.27
C THR A 115 11.79 8.71 12.20
N ASN A 116 11.25 9.89 12.52
CA ASN A 116 10.45 10.67 11.57
C ASN A 116 11.29 11.48 10.57
N GLU A 117 12.60 11.54 10.76
CA GLU A 117 13.50 12.34 9.92
C GLU A 117 14.63 11.44 9.42
N PRO A 118 14.89 11.42 8.10
CA PRO A 118 16.02 10.73 7.54
C PRO A 118 17.32 11.52 7.80
N ASP A 119 18.44 10.81 7.96
CA ASP A 119 19.79 11.37 8.21
C ASP A 119 20.47 11.91 6.97
N LYS A 120 19.93 11.59 5.78
CA LYS A 120 20.46 12.04 4.47
C LYS A 120 19.33 12.47 3.53
N ALA A 121 19.69 13.12 2.43
CA ALA A 121 18.75 13.50 1.39
C ALA A 121 18.38 12.30 0.50
N TYR A 122 17.12 12.21 0.13
CA TYR A 122 16.57 11.23 -0.79
C TYR A 122 15.93 11.90 -2.00
N GLN A 123 15.69 11.16 -3.05
CA GLN A 123 14.83 11.64 -4.13
C GLN A 123 13.38 11.65 -3.68
N PHE A 124 12.94 10.55 -3.03
CA PHE A 124 11.58 10.42 -2.52
C PHE A 124 11.57 9.94 -1.06
N ILE A 125 10.67 10.50 -0.28
CA ILE A 125 10.42 10.11 1.11
C ILE A 125 8.95 9.69 1.20
N ILE A 126 8.70 8.42 1.52
CA ILE A 126 7.37 7.86 1.62
C ILE A 126 6.98 7.75 3.09
N TYR A 127 5.90 8.43 3.47
CA TYR A 127 5.35 8.39 4.81
C TYR A 127 4.15 7.46 4.87
N ASP A 128 4.22 6.41 5.68
CA ASP A 128 3.07 5.59 6.08
C ASP A 128 2.40 6.24 7.29
N CYS A 129 1.32 6.98 7.04
CA CYS A 129 0.57 7.70 8.07
C CYS A 129 -0.44 6.80 8.82
N GLY A 130 -0.63 5.55 8.40
CA GLY A 130 -1.63 4.66 8.97
C GLY A 130 -3.06 5.17 8.79
N VAL A 131 -3.94 4.83 9.74
CA VAL A 131 -5.33 5.33 9.75
C VAL A 131 -5.34 6.77 10.23
N MET A 132 -6.02 7.62 9.46
CA MET A 132 -6.09 9.05 9.72
C MET A 132 -7.55 9.50 9.81
N GLN A 133 -7.95 10.04 10.96
CA GLN A 133 -9.26 10.67 11.13
C GLN A 133 -9.25 12.13 10.71
N THR A 134 -8.16 12.84 11.05
CA THR A 134 -7.88 14.22 10.64
C THR A 134 -6.47 14.32 10.11
N PRO A 135 -6.21 15.16 9.08
CA PRO A 135 -4.87 15.30 8.50
C PRO A 135 -3.83 15.73 9.53
N THR A 136 -2.79 14.91 9.68
CA THR A 136 -1.61 15.23 10.50
C THR A 136 -0.75 16.28 9.81
N SER A 137 0.19 16.92 10.54
CA SER A 137 1.15 17.87 9.94
C SER A 137 1.94 17.23 8.80
N ILE A 138 2.47 16.02 9.00
CA ILE A 138 3.24 15.30 7.97
C ILE A 138 2.41 15.09 6.68
N PHE A 139 1.13 14.71 6.85
CA PHE A 139 0.24 14.53 5.70
C PHE A 139 -0.09 15.86 5.00
N ARG A 140 -0.29 16.95 5.76
CA ARG A 140 -0.55 18.29 5.21
C ARG A 140 0.64 18.86 4.45
N ASP A 141 1.85 18.63 4.97
CA ASP A 141 3.09 19.22 4.45
C ASP A 141 3.73 18.37 3.34
N ALA A 142 3.14 17.21 2.99
CA ALA A 142 3.62 16.37 1.91
C ALA A 142 3.35 17.04 0.53
N ASP A 143 4.23 16.76 -0.44
CA ASP A 143 4.06 17.22 -1.84
C ASP A 143 2.93 16.48 -2.54
N HIS A 144 2.77 15.19 -2.21
CA HIS A 144 1.70 14.34 -2.71
C HIS A 144 1.03 13.57 -1.57
N ARG A 145 -0.30 13.41 -1.68
CA ARG A 145 -1.13 12.77 -0.68
C ARG A 145 -1.99 11.70 -1.31
N LEU A 146 -1.88 10.48 -0.80
CA LEU A 146 -2.74 9.36 -1.16
C LEU A 146 -3.61 9.00 0.06
N LEU A 147 -4.91 8.91 -0.13
CA LEU A 147 -5.84 8.45 0.90
C LEU A 147 -6.48 7.14 0.46
N CYS A 148 -6.10 6.06 1.12
CA CYS A 148 -6.61 4.72 0.85
C CYS A 148 -7.96 4.49 1.54
N GLY A 149 -8.89 3.87 0.83
CA GLY A 149 -10.20 3.52 1.35
C GLY A 149 -10.80 2.30 0.69
N SER A 150 -11.89 1.83 1.25
CA SER A 150 -12.67 0.71 0.74
C SER A 150 -13.99 1.19 0.16
N VAL A 151 -14.48 0.49 -0.85
CA VAL A 151 -15.77 0.74 -1.49
C VAL A 151 -16.84 -0.28 -1.07
N LEU A 152 -16.61 -1.01 0.02
CA LEU A 152 -17.66 -1.81 0.62
C LEU A 152 -18.80 -0.89 1.10
N PRO A 153 -20.08 -1.22 0.87
CA PRO A 153 -21.20 -0.30 1.10
C PRO A 153 -21.24 0.34 2.49
N TYR A 154 -20.85 -0.41 3.53
CA TYR A 154 -20.82 0.08 4.91
C TYR A 154 -19.53 0.87 5.24
N GLU A 155 -18.51 0.87 4.38
CA GLU A 155 -17.24 1.57 4.54
C GLU A 155 -17.16 2.86 3.70
N ILE A 156 -17.98 2.97 2.64
CA ILE A 156 -18.08 4.17 1.79
C ILE A 156 -18.25 5.45 2.62
N PRO A 157 -19.17 5.52 3.61
CA PRO A 157 -19.35 6.74 4.42
C PRO A 157 -18.09 7.13 5.20
N VAL A 158 -17.30 6.15 5.65
CA VAL A 158 -16.05 6.37 6.37
C VAL A 158 -14.99 6.97 5.45
N PHE A 159 -14.90 6.46 4.21
CA PHE A 159 -13.97 6.97 3.21
C PHE A 159 -14.34 8.38 2.78
N HIS A 160 -15.62 8.67 2.50
CA HIS A 160 -16.10 10.01 2.20
C HIS A 160 -15.82 11.00 3.32
N LYS A 161 -16.07 10.60 4.57
CA LYS A 161 -15.75 11.43 5.73
C LYS A 161 -14.27 11.78 5.79
N ALA A 162 -13.39 10.78 5.64
CA ALA A 162 -11.94 11.00 5.67
C ALA A 162 -11.47 11.95 4.55
N LEU A 163 -12.05 11.88 3.35
CA LEU A 163 -11.78 12.81 2.26
C LEU A 163 -12.28 14.21 2.60
N SER A 164 -13.48 14.35 3.17
CA SER A 164 -14.04 15.64 3.58
C SER A 164 -13.19 16.34 4.65
N GLU A 165 -12.62 15.58 5.59
CA GLU A 165 -11.73 16.11 6.63
C GLU A 165 -10.41 16.66 6.05
N CYS A 166 -10.04 16.26 4.83
CA CYS A 166 -8.89 16.83 4.14
C CYS A 166 -9.13 18.27 3.63
N GLY A 167 -10.38 18.71 3.54
CA GLY A 167 -10.76 20.08 3.17
C GLY A 167 -10.22 20.47 1.79
N SER A 168 -9.41 21.54 1.75
CA SER A 168 -8.83 22.07 0.51
C SER A 168 -7.49 21.42 0.09
N LEU A 169 -7.03 20.43 0.83
CA LEU A 169 -5.80 19.72 0.45
C LEU A 169 -6.02 18.93 -0.84
N GLU A 170 -5.05 19.03 -1.75
CA GLU A 170 -5.03 18.14 -2.92
C GLU A 170 -4.69 16.73 -2.46
N VAL A 171 -5.68 15.83 -2.49
CA VAL A 171 -5.57 14.43 -2.09
C VAL A 171 -6.05 13.54 -3.22
N ARG A 172 -5.31 12.49 -3.53
CA ARG A 172 -5.73 11.46 -4.48
C ARG A 172 -6.38 10.30 -3.72
N PRO A 173 -7.68 10.08 -3.89
CA PRO A 173 -8.35 8.92 -3.33
C PRO A 173 -7.83 7.64 -3.99
N VAL A 174 -7.55 6.60 -3.18
CA VAL A 174 -7.11 5.29 -3.66
C VAL A 174 -8.09 4.24 -3.14
N ALA A 175 -8.91 3.70 -4.03
CA ALA A 175 -9.83 2.62 -3.72
C ALA A 175 -9.14 1.27 -3.92
N ILE A 176 -9.12 0.44 -2.87
CA ILE A 176 -8.39 -0.83 -2.86
C ILE A 176 -9.33 -1.99 -3.18
N CYS A 177 -8.88 -2.93 -4.01
CA CYS A 177 -9.58 -4.17 -4.32
C CYS A 177 -10.99 -3.96 -4.88
N VAL A 178 -11.16 -2.99 -5.78
CA VAL A 178 -12.44 -2.71 -6.42
C VAL A 178 -12.70 -3.73 -7.54
N PRO A 179 -13.75 -4.55 -7.47
CA PRO A 179 -14.15 -5.42 -8.56
C PRO A 179 -14.45 -4.63 -9.84
N GLN A 180 -14.15 -5.22 -11.01
CA GLN A 180 -14.29 -4.53 -12.28
C GLN A 180 -15.71 -4.02 -12.52
N GLU A 181 -16.71 -4.78 -12.08
CA GLU A 181 -18.14 -4.50 -12.24
C GLU A 181 -18.61 -3.23 -11.52
N ILE A 182 -17.88 -2.78 -10.49
CA ILE A 182 -18.26 -1.60 -9.71
C ILE A 182 -17.26 -0.44 -9.84
N GLN A 183 -16.30 -0.52 -10.77
CA GLN A 183 -15.31 0.55 -10.94
C GLN A 183 -15.94 1.86 -11.41
N GLU A 184 -16.92 1.80 -12.35
CA GLU A 184 -17.66 2.97 -12.80
C GLU A 184 -18.42 3.62 -11.63
N TYR A 185 -19.11 2.82 -10.83
CA TYR A 185 -19.79 3.30 -9.64
C TYR A 185 -18.82 3.91 -8.62
N CYS A 186 -17.62 3.36 -8.48
CA CYS A 186 -16.58 3.95 -7.64
C CYS A 186 -16.17 5.35 -8.14
N MET A 187 -16.02 5.53 -9.46
CA MET A 187 -15.72 6.84 -10.05
C MET A 187 -16.87 7.84 -9.88
N GLU A 188 -18.12 7.40 -9.96
CA GLU A 188 -19.28 8.25 -9.66
C GLU A 188 -19.29 8.73 -8.21
N LEU A 189 -18.93 7.85 -7.26
CA LEU A 189 -18.93 8.16 -5.83
C LEU A 189 -17.80 9.09 -5.40
N PHE A 190 -16.59 8.88 -5.92
CA PHE A 190 -15.37 9.53 -5.43
C PHE A 190 -14.75 10.51 -6.43
N GLY A 191 -15.38 10.65 -7.61
CA GLY A 191 -14.91 11.48 -8.72
C GLY A 191 -13.90 10.80 -9.61
N GLU A 192 -13.65 11.38 -10.79
CA GLU A 192 -12.74 10.85 -11.82
C GLU A 192 -11.28 10.72 -11.35
N ASN A 193 -10.92 11.43 -10.29
CA ASN A 193 -9.57 11.40 -9.72
C ASN A 193 -9.30 10.18 -8.82
N VAL A 194 -10.33 9.35 -8.53
CA VAL A 194 -10.13 8.15 -7.74
C VAL A 194 -9.24 7.16 -8.48
N GLN A 195 -8.23 6.67 -7.79
CA GLN A 195 -7.32 5.66 -8.30
C GLN A 195 -7.77 4.29 -7.83
N ILE A 196 -7.88 3.33 -8.75
CA ILE A 196 -8.27 1.96 -8.41
C ILE A 196 -7.00 1.12 -8.31
N ALA A 197 -6.67 0.71 -7.09
CA ALA A 197 -5.49 -0.08 -6.81
C ALA A 197 -5.79 -1.58 -6.82
N ALA A 198 -4.96 -2.33 -7.51
CA ALA A 198 -4.95 -3.77 -7.41
C ALA A 198 -4.45 -4.22 -6.03
N ALA A 199 -5.03 -5.29 -5.50
CA ALA A 199 -4.51 -5.91 -4.29
C ALA A 199 -3.14 -6.53 -4.55
N SER A 200 -2.24 -6.37 -3.61
CA SER A 200 -0.98 -7.10 -3.58
C SER A 200 -0.75 -7.65 -2.19
N HIS A 201 -0.35 -8.92 -2.11
CA HIS A 201 0.15 -9.53 -0.88
C HIS A 201 1.68 -9.43 -0.77
N ASP A 202 2.34 -9.00 -1.85
CA ASP A 202 3.77 -8.71 -1.87
C ASP A 202 3.99 -7.23 -1.59
N LEU A 203 4.60 -6.91 -0.45
CA LEU A 203 4.94 -5.54 -0.06
C LEU A 203 5.94 -4.89 -1.02
N PHE A 204 6.82 -5.70 -1.61
CA PHE A 204 7.90 -5.24 -2.49
C PHE A 204 7.58 -5.44 -3.97
N ALA A 205 6.30 -5.46 -4.33
CA ALA A 205 5.85 -5.61 -5.71
C ALA A 205 6.27 -4.40 -6.57
N LYS A 206 7.25 -4.61 -7.46
CA LYS A 206 7.89 -3.55 -8.26
C LYS A 206 7.06 -3.07 -9.47
N ARG A 207 5.94 -3.74 -9.78
CA ARG A 207 5.14 -3.50 -10.99
C ARG A 207 3.68 -3.16 -10.72
N VAL A 208 3.16 -3.58 -9.57
CA VAL A 208 1.76 -3.39 -9.20
C VAL A 208 1.48 -1.89 -9.07
N ASN A 209 0.31 -1.47 -9.55
CA ASN A 209 -0.20 -0.10 -9.43
C ASN A 209 0.68 1.00 -10.11
N GLY A 210 1.52 0.62 -11.06
CA GLY A 210 2.37 1.57 -11.78
C GLY A 210 1.57 2.67 -12.49
N GLN A 211 0.34 2.38 -12.93
CA GLN A 211 -0.60 3.35 -13.51
C GLN A 211 -1.03 4.44 -12.52
N ILE A 212 -0.96 4.18 -11.21
CA ILE A 212 -1.23 5.14 -10.14
C ILE A 212 0.03 5.95 -9.82
N TYR A 213 1.18 5.27 -9.77
CA TYR A 213 2.42 5.87 -9.28
C TYR A 213 3.10 6.75 -10.34
N ARG A 214 3.10 6.34 -11.61
CA ARG A 214 3.75 7.11 -12.67
C ARG A 214 3.19 8.52 -12.81
N PRO A 215 1.87 8.76 -12.92
CA PRO A 215 1.32 10.12 -13.01
C PRO A 215 1.58 10.99 -11.77
N LEU A 216 1.86 10.36 -10.63
CA LEU A 216 2.21 11.06 -9.40
C LEU A 216 3.59 11.70 -9.48
N VAL A 217 4.54 11.04 -10.16
CA VAL A 217 5.96 11.37 -10.13
C VAL A 217 6.56 11.72 -11.50
N GLU A 218 5.79 11.65 -12.58
CA GLU A 218 6.30 11.90 -13.95
C GLU A 218 6.98 13.26 -14.13
N LYS A 219 6.51 14.31 -13.44
CA LYS A 219 7.11 15.64 -13.47
C LYS A 219 8.55 15.68 -12.93
N TYR A 220 8.97 14.63 -12.25
CA TYR A 220 10.32 14.48 -11.69
C TYR A 220 11.21 13.57 -12.55
N ILE A 221 10.73 13.05 -13.67
CA ILE A 221 11.52 12.24 -14.60
C ILE A 221 12.23 13.20 -15.57
N ALA A 222 13.56 13.17 -15.59
CA ALA A 222 14.35 14.01 -16.47
C ALA A 222 14.22 13.55 -17.93
N GLY A 223 13.95 14.48 -18.84
CA GLY A 223 13.89 14.22 -20.29
C GLY A 223 12.50 13.83 -20.83
N GLU A 224 11.49 13.63 -20.03
CA GLU A 224 10.09 13.56 -20.50
C GLU A 224 9.60 14.99 -20.76
N LYS A 225 9.46 15.35 -22.04
CA LYS A 225 8.78 16.61 -22.41
C LYS A 225 7.32 16.51 -21.98
N ARG A 226 6.85 17.48 -21.21
CA ARG A 226 5.40 17.69 -21.02
C ARG A 226 4.79 17.93 -22.39
N LEU A 227 3.90 17.03 -22.82
CA LEU A 227 3.00 17.25 -23.96
C LEU A 227 1.84 18.15 -23.52
#